data_b49f85d21ec4be332361d2940d8287c0
#
_entry.id   b49f85d21ec4be332361d2940d8287c0
#
_cell.length_a   1.000
_cell.length_b   1.000
_cell.length_c   1.000
_cell.angle_alpha   90.00
_cell.angle_beta   90.00
_cell.angle_gamma   90.00
#
_symmetry.space_group_name_H-M   'P 1'
#
loop_
_entity.id
_entity.type
_entity.pdbx_description
1 polymer ?
#
loop_
_entity_poly.entity_id
_entity_poly.type
_entity_poly.pdbx_seq_one_letter_code
_entity_poly.pdbx_strand_id
1 'polypeptide(L)'
;LFPVTRSIISGGRKPKAVDAFRAQYRLRTLKQAADVIMKTLDLIVTPTAGTAYTVAEVEADPVTLNSNLGYYTNFMNLLDLSACAIPAGRLPSCGVPWGITLIGPAFADEALLGLADRFTGSKQLSISAPESWIELVVCGAHMKGLPLNHQLTDRGARFVRADSTSSKYQLIALPPVG
;
A
#
# COMPACT_ATOMS: atom_id res chain seq x y z
N LEU A 1 -5.72 8.60 20.06
CA LEU A 1 -5.85 8.74 18.60
C LEU A 1 -5.47 10.15 18.19
N PHE A 2 -4.63 10.29 17.18
CA PHE A 2 -4.21 11.61 16.66
C PHE A 2 -5.44 12.46 16.33
N PRO A 3 -5.47 13.77 16.62
CA PRO A 3 -6.67 14.62 16.43
C PRO A 3 -7.23 14.56 15.01
N VAL A 4 -6.37 14.62 14.00
CA VAL A 4 -6.73 14.52 12.57
C VAL A 4 -7.40 13.18 12.27
N THR A 5 -6.80 12.07 12.70
CA THR A 5 -7.34 10.72 12.51
C THR A 5 -8.70 10.57 13.21
N ARG A 6 -8.84 11.12 14.42
CA ARG A 6 -10.11 11.13 15.15
C ARG A 6 -11.20 11.88 14.37
N SER A 7 -10.86 13.03 13.80
CA SER A 7 -11.79 13.84 13.00
C SER A 7 -12.28 13.09 11.77
N ILE A 8 -11.36 12.44 11.03
CA ILE A 8 -11.68 11.66 9.84
C ILE A 8 -12.61 10.49 10.19
N ILE A 9 -12.26 9.70 11.21
CA ILE A 9 -13.06 8.54 11.65
C ILE A 9 -14.45 9.00 12.15
N SER A 10 -14.50 10.08 12.92
CA SER A 10 -15.78 10.62 13.41
C SER A 10 -16.67 11.14 12.29
N GLY A 11 -16.08 11.61 11.18
CA GLY A 11 -16.79 12.01 9.97
C GLY A 11 -17.61 10.86 9.35
N GLY A 12 -17.18 9.61 9.54
CA GLY A 12 -17.91 8.42 9.09
C GLY A 12 -19.29 8.21 9.73
N ARG A 13 -19.62 8.96 10.78
CA ARG A 13 -20.99 8.94 11.38
C ARG A 13 -22.02 9.76 10.59
N LYS A 14 -21.58 10.63 9.66
CA LYS A 14 -22.47 11.52 8.91
C LYS A 14 -23.22 10.82 7.76
N PRO A 15 -22.57 9.94 6.95
CA PRO A 15 -23.26 9.23 5.88
C PRO A 15 -24.31 8.25 6.44
N LYS A 16 -25.43 8.13 5.73
CA LYS A 16 -26.46 7.14 6.02
C LYS A 16 -26.20 5.84 5.26
N ALA A 17 -26.87 4.76 5.63
CA ALA A 17 -26.77 3.49 4.92
C ALA A 17 -27.07 3.62 3.41
N VAL A 18 -28.04 4.44 3.04
CA VAL A 18 -28.37 4.70 1.63
C VAL A 18 -27.21 5.34 0.87
N ASP A 19 -26.42 6.17 1.51
CA ASP A 19 -25.26 6.81 0.89
C ASP A 19 -24.14 5.77 0.63
N ALA A 20 -23.96 4.84 1.56
CA ALA A 20 -23.04 3.72 1.40
C ALA A 20 -23.43 2.83 0.22
N PHE A 21 -24.71 2.45 0.08
CA PHE A 21 -25.18 1.65 -1.05
C PHE A 21 -25.03 2.40 -2.38
N ARG A 22 -25.36 3.68 -2.43
CA ARG A 22 -25.15 4.52 -3.64
C ARG A 22 -23.68 4.58 -4.03
N ALA A 23 -22.79 4.76 -3.05
CA ALA A 23 -21.36 4.77 -3.29
C ALA A 23 -20.87 3.42 -3.86
N GLN A 24 -21.35 2.28 -3.32
CA GLN A 24 -21.03 0.96 -3.83
C GLN A 24 -21.50 0.74 -5.27
N TYR A 25 -22.73 1.16 -5.60
CA TYR A 25 -23.23 1.05 -6.98
C TYR A 25 -22.39 1.88 -7.94
N ARG A 26 -22.08 3.12 -7.57
CA ARG A 26 -21.21 3.99 -8.35
C ARG A 26 -19.81 3.38 -8.53
N LEU A 27 -19.24 2.80 -7.47
CA LEU A 27 -17.94 2.14 -7.52
C LEU A 27 -17.96 0.95 -8.51
N ARG A 28 -19.00 0.13 -8.49
CA ARG A 28 -19.16 -0.97 -9.44
C ARG A 28 -19.22 -0.48 -10.90
N THR A 29 -19.93 0.60 -11.16
CA THR A 29 -19.99 1.21 -12.50
C THR A 29 -18.60 1.70 -12.94
N LEU A 30 -17.86 2.36 -12.05
CA LEU A 30 -16.50 2.82 -12.34
C LEU A 30 -15.55 1.66 -12.57
N LYS A 31 -15.66 0.58 -11.75
CA LYS A 31 -14.85 -0.62 -11.94
C LYS A 31 -15.12 -1.28 -13.29
N GLN A 32 -16.37 -1.43 -13.69
CA GLN A 32 -16.70 -1.98 -15.01
C GLN A 32 -16.08 -1.18 -16.16
N ALA A 33 -16.11 0.15 -16.08
CA ALA A 33 -15.45 1.01 -17.06
C ALA A 33 -13.93 0.84 -17.06
N ALA A 34 -13.33 0.76 -15.88
CA ALA A 34 -11.88 0.54 -15.72
C ALA A 34 -11.48 -0.85 -16.26
N ASP A 35 -12.24 -1.90 -15.98
CA ASP A 35 -11.98 -3.26 -16.46
C ASP A 35 -11.96 -3.36 -18.00
N VAL A 36 -12.81 -2.58 -18.67
CA VAL A 36 -12.81 -2.49 -20.15
C VAL A 36 -11.50 -1.87 -20.64
N ILE A 37 -11.03 -0.80 -20.00
CA ILE A 37 -9.78 -0.14 -20.36
C ILE A 37 -8.59 -1.08 -20.05
N MET A 38 -8.56 -1.70 -18.87
CA MET A 38 -7.47 -2.59 -18.47
C MET A 38 -7.28 -3.78 -19.43
N LYS A 39 -8.33 -4.25 -20.07
CA LYS A 39 -8.24 -5.32 -21.10
C LYS A 39 -7.48 -4.89 -22.35
N THR A 40 -7.31 -3.61 -22.59
CA THR A 40 -6.59 -3.07 -23.76
C THR A 40 -5.16 -2.67 -23.45
N LEU A 41 -4.73 -2.83 -22.18
CA LEU A 41 -3.43 -2.43 -21.68
C LEU A 41 -2.72 -3.63 -21.05
N ASP A 42 -1.41 -3.69 -21.17
CA ASP A 42 -0.60 -4.64 -20.42
C ASP A 42 -0.47 -4.22 -18.95
N LEU A 43 -0.27 -2.92 -18.72
CA LEU A 43 -0.22 -2.30 -17.40
C LEU A 43 -0.36 -0.78 -17.50
N ILE A 44 -0.62 -0.13 -16.37
CA ILE A 44 -0.54 1.33 -16.22
C ILE A 44 0.70 1.67 -15.38
N VAL A 45 1.41 2.73 -15.76
CA VAL A 45 2.54 3.27 -14.98
C VAL A 45 2.18 4.68 -14.52
N THR A 46 2.27 4.92 -13.21
CA THR A 46 2.04 6.24 -12.64
C THR A 46 3.19 6.66 -11.74
N PRO A 47 3.37 7.95 -11.45
CA PRO A 47 4.14 8.36 -10.28
C PRO A 47 3.57 7.71 -9.02
N THR A 48 4.44 7.23 -8.11
CA THR A 48 3.97 6.75 -6.80
C THR A 48 3.41 7.91 -5.97
N ALA A 49 4.09 9.06 -6.03
CA ALA A 49 3.60 10.33 -5.48
C ALA A 49 4.03 11.46 -6.42
N GLY A 50 3.20 12.49 -6.55
CA GLY A 50 3.47 13.62 -7.44
C GLY A 50 4.58 14.55 -6.96
N THR A 51 4.84 14.56 -5.65
CA THR A 51 5.83 15.42 -4.98
C THR A 51 6.23 14.85 -3.63
N ALA A 52 7.15 15.53 -2.95
CA ALA A 52 7.47 15.31 -1.54
C ALA A 52 7.23 16.61 -0.76
N TYR A 53 6.71 16.49 0.44
CA TYR A 53 6.47 17.58 1.37
C TYR A 53 7.42 17.48 2.56
N THR A 54 7.77 18.60 3.15
CA THR A 54 8.46 18.63 4.44
C THR A 54 7.50 18.27 5.57
N VAL A 55 8.05 17.85 6.71
CA VAL A 55 7.27 17.55 7.91
C VAL A 55 6.45 18.76 8.34
N ALA A 56 7.05 19.97 8.33
CA ALA A 56 6.37 21.20 8.72
C ALA A 56 5.18 21.54 7.80
N GLU A 57 5.30 21.33 6.49
CA GLU A 57 4.18 21.53 5.56
C GLU A 57 3.04 20.57 5.87
N VAL A 58 3.35 19.27 6.07
CA VAL A 58 2.32 18.27 6.40
C VAL A 58 1.67 18.55 7.76
N GLU A 59 2.40 19.04 8.74
CA GLU A 59 1.84 19.44 10.04
C GLU A 59 0.89 20.64 9.90
N ALA A 60 1.19 21.57 9.00
CA ALA A 60 0.34 22.74 8.74
C ALA A 60 -0.97 22.39 8.01
N ASP A 61 -0.94 21.44 7.07
CA ASP A 61 -2.13 20.95 6.34
C ASP A 61 -2.09 19.43 6.14
N PRO A 62 -2.36 18.66 7.20
CA PRO A 62 -2.19 17.21 7.19
C PRO A 62 -3.22 16.48 6.34
N VAL A 63 -4.35 17.08 6.00
CA VAL A 63 -5.41 16.42 5.23
C VAL A 63 -5.20 16.59 3.74
N THR A 64 -5.03 17.83 3.28
CA THR A 64 -4.90 18.15 1.85
C THR A 64 -3.59 17.58 1.29
N LEU A 65 -2.47 17.80 1.97
CA LEU A 65 -1.17 17.35 1.47
C LEU A 65 -1.05 15.83 1.46
N ASN A 66 -1.59 15.16 2.47
CA ASN A 66 -1.64 13.70 2.47
C ASN A 66 -2.54 13.15 1.34
N SER A 67 -3.67 13.80 1.07
CA SER A 67 -4.54 13.44 -0.07
C SER A 67 -3.83 13.62 -1.41
N ASN A 68 -3.04 14.67 -1.56
CA ASN A 68 -2.26 14.92 -2.77
C ASN A 68 -1.20 13.82 -3.02
N LEU A 69 -0.58 13.29 -1.98
CA LEU A 69 0.38 12.18 -2.10
C LEU A 69 -0.27 10.92 -2.70
N GLY A 70 -1.53 10.69 -2.41
CA GLY A 70 -2.30 9.55 -2.94
C GLY A 70 -2.96 9.80 -4.31
N TYR A 71 -2.80 10.96 -4.92
CA TYR A 71 -3.54 11.34 -6.12
C TYR A 71 -3.45 10.31 -7.26
N TYR A 72 -2.26 9.76 -7.49
CA TYR A 72 -2.01 8.78 -8.55
C TYR A 72 -2.26 7.32 -8.13
N THR A 73 -2.52 7.06 -6.85
CA THR A 73 -2.55 5.68 -6.32
C THR A 73 -3.82 5.30 -5.58
N ASN A 74 -4.61 6.27 -5.10
CA ASN A 74 -5.79 6.00 -4.27
C ASN A 74 -6.88 5.18 -4.97
N PHE A 75 -6.99 5.25 -6.30
CA PHE A 75 -8.02 4.53 -7.05
C PHE A 75 -7.79 3.02 -7.10
N MET A 76 -6.55 2.55 -6.95
CA MET A 76 -6.18 1.14 -7.15
C MET A 76 -6.91 0.20 -6.20
N ASN A 77 -6.94 0.53 -4.91
CA ASN A 77 -7.66 -0.24 -3.89
C ASN A 77 -9.17 -0.27 -4.14
N LEU A 78 -9.74 0.84 -4.62
CA LEU A 78 -11.17 0.95 -4.89
C LEU A 78 -11.58 0.16 -6.14
N LEU A 79 -10.68 0.04 -7.12
CA LEU A 79 -10.92 -0.65 -8.38
C LEU A 79 -10.41 -2.11 -8.36
N ASP A 80 -9.94 -2.59 -7.19
CA ASP A 80 -9.46 -3.97 -7.05
C ASP A 80 -8.36 -4.29 -8.08
N LEU A 81 -7.31 -3.46 -8.09
CA LEU A 81 -6.15 -3.60 -8.95
C LEU A 81 -4.93 -4.03 -8.15
N SER A 82 -4.04 -4.80 -8.76
CA SER A 82 -2.71 -5.10 -8.21
C SER A 82 -1.75 -3.94 -8.50
N ALA A 83 -0.80 -3.68 -7.61
CA ALA A 83 0.18 -2.64 -7.82
C ALA A 83 1.52 -2.92 -7.15
N CYS A 84 2.61 -2.50 -7.79
CA CYS A 84 3.96 -2.60 -7.27
C CYS A 84 4.67 -1.25 -7.43
N ALA A 85 5.07 -0.64 -6.32
CA ALA A 85 5.86 0.60 -6.32
C ALA A 85 7.36 0.26 -6.38
N ILE A 86 8.07 0.91 -7.28
CA ILE A 86 9.51 0.68 -7.51
C ILE A 86 10.28 2.00 -7.53
N PRO A 87 11.56 2.01 -7.07
CA PRO A 87 12.40 3.19 -7.17
C PRO A 87 12.69 3.53 -8.63
N ALA A 88 12.56 4.80 -8.99
CA ALA A 88 12.79 5.29 -10.35
C ALA A 88 13.78 6.48 -10.41
N GLY A 89 14.53 6.72 -9.33
CA GLY A 89 15.53 7.77 -9.28
C GLY A 89 15.25 8.81 -8.21
N ARG A 90 15.48 10.08 -8.54
CA ARG A 90 15.30 11.21 -7.62
C ARG A 90 14.57 12.34 -8.30
N LEU A 91 13.74 13.08 -7.56
CA LEU A 91 13.09 14.29 -8.04
C LEU A 91 14.14 15.36 -8.35
N PRO A 92 14.18 15.89 -9.59
CA PRO A 92 15.17 16.89 -9.97
C PRO A 92 15.09 18.18 -9.13
N SER A 93 13.88 18.52 -8.65
CA SER A 93 13.62 19.75 -7.89
C SER A 93 14.23 19.76 -6.49
N CYS A 94 14.33 18.62 -5.83
CA CYS A 94 14.76 18.55 -4.42
C CYS A 94 15.70 17.38 -4.10
N GLY A 95 16.03 16.54 -5.09
CA GLY A 95 16.92 15.38 -4.88
C GLY A 95 16.35 14.24 -4.02
N VAL A 96 15.09 14.34 -3.62
CA VAL A 96 14.42 13.30 -2.82
C VAL A 96 14.23 12.02 -3.66
N PRO A 97 14.44 10.81 -3.10
CA PRO A 97 14.13 9.57 -3.78
C PRO A 97 12.69 9.56 -4.31
N TRP A 98 12.52 9.07 -5.53
CA TRP A 98 11.23 9.05 -6.21
C TRP A 98 10.96 7.68 -6.81
N GLY A 99 9.70 7.33 -6.93
CA GLY A 99 9.26 6.04 -7.45
C GLY A 99 8.14 6.15 -8.47
N ILE A 100 8.00 5.07 -9.22
CA ILE A 100 6.84 4.82 -10.08
C ILE A 100 6.07 3.63 -9.54
N THR A 101 4.79 3.56 -9.87
CA THR A 101 3.91 2.45 -9.53
C THR A 101 3.46 1.76 -10.81
N LEU A 102 3.74 0.47 -10.90
CA LEU A 102 3.21 -0.43 -11.92
C LEU A 102 1.86 -0.94 -11.46
N ILE A 103 0.83 -0.83 -12.29
CA ILE A 103 -0.55 -1.18 -11.93
C ILE A 103 -1.09 -2.17 -12.96
N GLY A 104 -1.62 -3.28 -12.48
CA GLY A 104 -2.21 -4.34 -13.29
C GLY A 104 -3.59 -4.75 -12.79
N PRO A 105 -4.27 -5.68 -13.48
CA PRO A 105 -5.52 -6.24 -13.00
C PRO A 105 -5.34 -6.96 -11.65
N ALA A 106 -6.44 -7.29 -11.00
CA ALA A 106 -6.42 -8.09 -9.77
C ALA A 106 -5.60 -9.37 -9.95
N PHE A 107 -4.82 -9.73 -8.93
CA PHE A 107 -3.95 -10.94 -8.91
C PHE A 107 -2.79 -10.94 -9.92
N ALA A 108 -2.42 -9.78 -10.47
CA ALA A 108 -1.26 -9.65 -11.36
C ALA A 108 0.07 -9.43 -10.60
N ASP A 109 0.09 -9.64 -9.29
CA ASP A 109 1.22 -9.30 -8.40
C ASP A 109 2.54 -9.93 -8.87
N GLU A 110 2.53 -11.22 -9.20
CA GLU A 110 3.73 -11.94 -9.66
C GLU A 110 4.30 -11.37 -10.97
N ALA A 111 3.43 -11.05 -11.92
CA ALA A 111 3.84 -10.45 -13.18
C ALA A 111 4.43 -9.04 -12.98
N LEU A 112 3.81 -8.23 -12.11
CA LEU A 112 4.30 -6.90 -11.76
C LEU A 112 5.64 -6.97 -11.02
N LEU A 113 5.81 -7.90 -10.10
CA LEU A 113 7.08 -8.13 -9.41
C LEU A 113 8.19 -8.56 -10.38
N GLY A 114 7.88 -9.44 -11.33
CA GLY A 114 8.83 -9.85 -12.37
C GLY A 114 9.24 -8.69 -13.28
N LEU A 115 8.34 -7.72 -13.54
CA LEU A 115 8.67 -6.49 -14.24
C LEU A 115 9.52 -5.54 -13.39
N ALA A 116 9.17 -5.41 -12.11
CA ALA A 116 9.89 -4.61 -11.14
C ALA A 116 11.36 -5.07 -11.01
N ASP A 117 11.60 -6.36 -10.90
CA ASP A 117 12.93 -6.95 -10.83
C ASP A 117 13.76 -6.63 -12.08
N ARG A 118 13.17 -6.76 -13.26
CA ARG A 118 13.83 -6.39 -14.51
C ARG A 118 14.15 -4.90 -14.60
N PHE A 119 13.25 -4.04 -14.14
CA PHE A 119 13.45 -2.59 -14.16
C PHE A 119 14.56 -2.16 -13.18
N THR A 120 14.57 -2.73 -11.98
CA THR A 120 15.54 -2.37 -10.93
C THR A 120 16.87 -3.09 -11.06
N GLY A 121 16.97 -4.10 -11.94
CA GLY A 121 18.14 -4.97 -12.06
C GLY A 121 18.37 -5.86 -10.83
N SER A 122 17.34 -6.05 -10.01
CA SER A 122 17.41 -6.91 -8.83
C SER A 122 17.52 -8.38 -9.25
N LYS A 123 18.24 -9.17 -8.47
CA LYS A 123 18.23 -10.63 -8.66
C LYS A 123 16.89 -11.17 -8.18
N GLN A 124 16.21 -11.90 -9.04
CA GLN A 124 14.94 -12.54 -8.74
C GLN A 124 15.00 -13.34 -7.43
N LEU A 125 14.20 -12.95 -6.46
CA LEU A 125 13.98 -13.78 -5.29
C LEU A 125 13.03 -14.91 -5.73
N SER A 126 13.58 -16.10 -5.95
CA SER A 126 12.75 -17.28 -6.16
C SER A 126 12.13 -17.69 -4.83
N ILE A 127 10.88 -17.31 -4.63
CA ILE A 127 10.07 -17.77 -3.50
C ILE A 127 9.52 -19.14 -3.92
N SER A 128 10.21 -20.21 -3.56
CA SER A 128 9.65 -21.56 -3.66
C SER A 128 8.91 -21.87 -2.34
N ALA A 129 7.62 -21.56 -2.29
CA ALA A 129 6.75 -22.08 -1.25
C ALA A 129 6.27 -23.50 -1.63
N PRO A 130 6.09 -24.43 -0.68
CA PRO A 130 5.39 -25.69 -0.94
C PRO A 130 3.98 -25.39 -1.47
N GLU A 131 3.49 -26.18 -2.43
CA GLU A 131 2.20 -25.99 -3.12
C GLU A 131 0.97 -25.79 -2.20
N SER A 132 1.09 -26.11 -0.91
CA SER A 132 0.02 -26.04 0.08
C SER A 132 0.21 -24.96 1.17
N TRP A 133 1.32 -24.23 1.19
CA TRP A 133 1.62 -23.26 2.24
C TRP A 133 2.06 -21.93 1.66
N ILE A 134 1.58 -20.83 2.27
CA ILE A 134 2.02 -19.48 1.95
C ILE A 134 2.93 -18.99 3.08
N GLU A 135 4.16 -18.61 2.77
CA GLU A 135 5.04 -17.96 3.74
C GLU A 135 4.64 -16.49 3.88
N LEU A 136 4.17 -16.12 5.06
CA LEU A 136 3.71 -14.77 5.37
C LEU A 136 4.74 -14.08 6.26
N VAL A 137 5.24 -12.93 5.81
CA VAL A 137 6.08 -12.05 6.62
C VAL A 137 5.18 -11.06 7.38
N VAL A 138 5.33 -11.01 8.69
CA VAL A 138 4.57 -10.09 9.55
C VAL A 138 5.51 -9.22 10.37
N CYS A 139 5.08 -7.98 10.58
CA CYS A 139 5.75 -7.03 11.47
C CYS A 139 4.72 -6.39 12.41
N GLY A 140 5.17 -5.81 13.51
CA GLY A 140 4.28 -5.18 14.50
C GLY A 140 3.44 -6.18 15.28
N ALA A 141 2.17 -5.86 15.54
CA ALA A 141 1.30 -6.57 16.48
C ALA A 141 1.02 -8.05 16.13
N HIS A 142 1.25 -8.49 14.89
CA HIS A 142 1.09 -9.88 14.46
C HIS A 142 2.31 -10.78 14.71
N MET A 143 3.45 -10.19 15.09
CA MET A 143 4.65 -10.99 15.40
C MET A 143 4.41 -11.93 16.58
N LYS A 144 5.16 -13.03 16.62
CA LYS A 144 5.07 -14.05 17.69
C LYS A 144 5.17 -13.39 19.08
N GLY A 145 4.19 -13.69 19.93
CA GLY A 145 4.10 -13.16 21.30
C GLY A 145 3.47 -11.77 21.43
N LEU A 146 3.06 -11.12 20.32
CA LEU A 146 2.38 -9.83 20.33
C LEU A 146 0.86 -9.97 20.22
N PRO A 147 0.09 -8.91 20.56
CA PRO A 147 -1.36 -9.01 20.81
C PRO A 147 -2.22 -9.58 19.68
N LEU A 148 -1.83 -9.38 18.42
CA LEU A 148 -2.60 -9.87 17.27
C LEU A 148 -2.08 -11.20 16.68
N ASN A 149 -1.05 -11.80 17.28
CA ASN A 149 -0.49 -13.07 16.80
C ASN A 149 -1.54 -14.20 16.76
N HIS A 150 -2.49 -14.20 17.70
CA HIS A 150 -3.58 -15.17 17.76
C HIS A 150 -4.42 -15.20 16.47
N GLN A 151 -4.58 -14.09 15.75
CA GLN A 151 -5.32 -14.06 14.49
C GLN A 151 -4.70 -14.93 13.40
N LEU A 152 -3.41 -15.19 13.48
CA LEU A 152 -2.67 -16.08 12.59
C LEU A 152 -2.73 -17.52 13.10
N THR A 153 -2.43 -17.72 14.38
CA THR A 153 -2.39 -19.08 14.98
C THR A 153 -3.75 -19.75 15.00
N ASP A 154 -4.84 -18.99 15.23
CA ASP A 154 -6.22 -19.50 15.20
C ASP A 154 -6.64 -19.96 13.78
N ARG A 155 -5.91 -19.54 12.76
CA ARG A 155 -6.06 -19.97 11.35
C ARG A 155 -5.06 -21.06 10.95
N GLY A 156 -4.37 -21.65 11.92
CA GLY A 156 -3.42 -22.73 11.69
C GLY A 156 -2.03 -22.30 11.23
N ALA A 157 -1.73 -20.99 11.23
CA ALA A 157 -0.40 -20.53 10.88
C ALA A 157 0.65 -21.04 11.85
N ARG A 158 1.81 -21.45 11.33
CA ARG A 158 2.95 -21.94 12.11
C ARG A 158 4.10 -20.95 11.99
N PHE A 159 4.75 -20.68 13.11
CA PHE A 159 5.96 -19.86 13.12
C PHE A 159 7.10 -20.61 12.41
N VAL A 160 7.68 -20.00 11.39
CA VAL A 160 8.78 -20.58 10.61
C VAL A 160 10.11 -20.10 11.17
N ARG A 161 10.35 -18.78 11.15
CA ARG A 161 11.59 -18.18 11.66
C ARG A 161 11.36 -16.71 12.02
N ALA A 162 12.24 -16.17 12.87
CA ALA A 162 12.43 -14.72 13.00
C ALA A 162 13.51 -14.28 12.01
N ASP A 163 13.34 -13.12 11.43
CA ASP A 163 14.31 -12.49 10.57
C ASP A 163 14.44 -11.02 10.92
N SER A 164 15.49 -10.39 10.45
CA SER A 164 15.75 -8.98 10.70
C SER A 164 15.83 -8.22 9.39
N THR A 165 15.39 -6.97 9.43
CA THR A 165 15.62 -6.05 8.31
C THR A 165 17.13 -5.85 8.11
N SER A 166 17.51 -5.49 6.89
CA SER A 166 18.90 -5.12 6.59
C SER A 166 19.41 -4.06 7.59
N SER A 167 20.70 -4.10 7.90
CA SER A 167 21.38 -3.11 8.78
C SER A 167 21.28 -1.66 8.28
N LYS A 168 20.78 -1.44 7.07
CA LYS A 168 20.46 -0.11 6.52
C LYS A 168 19.21 0.51 7.13
N TYR A 169 18.38 -0.27 7.82
CA TYR A 169 17.13 0.18 8.45
C TYR A 169 17.30 0.17 9.97
N GLN A 170 16.82 1.22 10.60
CA GLN A 170 16.86 1.37 12.04
C GLN A 170 15.44 1.62 12.56
N LEU A 171 15.02 0.84 13.54
CA LEU A 171 13.76 1.09 14.24
C LEU A 171 13.97 2.20 15.27
N ILE A 172 13.26 3.31 15.11
CA ILE A 172 13.31 4.44 16.03
C ILE A 172 12.06 4.40 16.90
N ALA A 173 12.25 4.32 18.22
CA ALA A 173 11.15 4.48 19.16
C ALA A 173 10.73 5.96 19.20
N LEU A 174 9.47 6.22 18.90
CA LEU A 174 8.89 7.55 19.10
C LEU A 174 8.56 7.75 20.58
N PRO A 175 8.75 8.95 21.14
CA PRO A 175 8.33 9.24 22.50
C PRO A 175 6.81 9.01 22.63
N PRO A 176 6.33 8.53 23.80
CA PRO A 176 4.91 8.37 24.02
C PRO A 176 4.20 9.71 23.82
N VAL A 177 3.18 9.69 22.98
CA VAL A 177 2.29 10.86 22.79
C VAL A 177 1.44 10.94 24.05
N GLY A 178 1.65 11.98 24.85
CA GLY A 178 0.87 12.27 26.06
C GLY A 178 -0.60 12.58 25.82
#